data_880008524ceaca8de4cb74a3227141ae
#
_entry.id   880008524ceaca8de4cb74a3227141ae
#
_cell.length_a   1.000
_cell.length_b   1.000
_cell.length_c   1.000
_cell.angle_alpha   90.00
_cell.angle_beta   90.00
_cell.angle_gamma   90.00
#
_symmetry.space_group_name_H-M   'P 1'
#
loop_
_entity.id
_entity.type
_entity.pdbx_description
1 polymer ?
#
loop_
_entity_poly.entity_id
_entity_poly.type
_entity_poly.pdbx_seq_one_letter_code
_entity_poly.pdbx_strand_id
1 'polypeptide(L)'
;MQALQVVKFGEFPQFCEIETPRPASHQVLLRIEACGLNFADLLMIKGTYQDTPPPPFTLGLELSGEIIELGRDVTTFHQGQKVAVYSGQGGLAEFGVFDSDRCIAIPTGVSMTNAAAIQIAYGTTH
;
A
#
# COMPACT_ATOMS: atom_id res chain seq x y z
N MET A 1 -13.12 5.55 5.88
CA MET A 1 -12.71 5.24 4.50
C MET A 1 -13.04 3.81 4.11
N GLN A 2 -13.12 3.52 2.84
CA GLN A 2 -13.34 2.17 2.33
C GLN A 2 -12.01 1.44 2.15
N ALA A 3 -11.97 0.17 2.57
CA ALA A 3 -10.81 -0.70 2.39
C ALA A 3 -11.27 -2.12 2.09
N LEU A 4 -10.52 -2.84 1.25
CA LEU A 4 -10.80 -4.24 0.96
C LEU A 4 -10.00 -5.10 1.93
N GLN A 5 -10.69 -5.74 2.87
CA GLN A 5 -10.05 -6.45 3.98
C GLN A 5 -10.29 -7.95 3.96
N VAL A 6 -9.27 -8.69 4.36
CA VAL A 6 -9.41 -10.08 4.77
C VAL A 6 -9.85 -10.08 6.23
N VAL A 7 -11.10 -10.43 6.47
CA VAL A 7 -11.66 -10.49 7.82
C VAL A 7 -11.42 -11.86 8.44
N LYS A 8 -11.46 -12.90 7.61
CA LYS A 8 -11.22 -14.28 8.02
C LYS A 8 -10.55 -15.04 6.87
N PHE A 9 -9.52 -15.81 7.17
CA PHE A 9 -8.85 -16.64 6.16
C PHE A 9 -9.82 -17.63 5.53
N GLY A 10 -9.67 -17.82 4.21
CA GLY A 10 -10.51 -18.75 3.45
C GLY A 10 -11.84 -18.18 2.99
N GLU A 11 -12.18 -16.96 3.39
CA GLU A 11 -13.39 -16.27 2.95
C GLU A 11 -13.03 -15.15 1.96
N PHE A 12 -13.99 -14.76 1.11
CA PHE A 12 -13.80 -13.64 0.21
C PHE A 12 -13.50 -12.37 1.01
N PRO A 13 -12.56 -11.53 0.54
CA PRO A 13 -12.32 -10.24 1.16
C PRO A 13 -13.55 -9.35 1.05
N GLN A 14 -13.72 -8.46 2.00
CA GLN A 14 -14.89 -7.60 2.13
C GLN A 14 -14.51 -6.13 2.10
N PHE A 15 -15.34 -5.31 1.46
CA PHE A 15 -15.23 -3.87 1.60
C PHE A 15 -15.71 -3.47 2.99
N CYS A 16 -14.83 -2.85 3.76
CA CYS A 16 -15.11 -2.43 5.12
C CYS A 16 -14.93 -0.93 5.25
N GLU A 17 -15.81 -0.31 6.04
CA GLU A 17 -15.62 1.08 6.44
C GLU A 17 -14.70 1.08 7.66
N ILE A 18 -13.52 1.69 7.52
CA ILE A 18 -12.55 1.76 8.61
C ILE A 18 -12.10 3.21 8.81
N GLU A 19 -11.53 3.47 9.97
CA GLU A 19 -10.99 4.80 10.26
C GLU A 19 -9.78 5.08 9.38
N THR A 20 -9.66 6.31 8.89
CA THR A 20 -8.49 6.73 8.12
C THR A 20 -7.28 6.75 9.05
N PRO A 21 -6.20 6.01 8.71
CA PRO A 21 -5.04 5.93 9.59
C PRO A 21 -4.27 7.25 9.65
N ARG A 22 -3.48 7.41 10.69
CA ARG A 22 -2.58 8.56 10.87
C ARG A 22 -1.14 8.10 10.77
N PRO A 23 -0.25 8.86 10.12
CA PRO A 23 1.14 8.45 10.01
C PRO A 23 1.87 8.58 11.35
N ALA A 24 2.67 7.57 11.68
CA ALA A 24 3.65 7.68 12.74
C ALA A 24 4.80 8.59 12.29
N SER A 25 5.76 8.88 13.17
CA SER A 25 6.81 9.86 12.90
C SER A 25 7.63 9.57 11.65
N HIS A 26 7.80 8.31 11.28
CA HIS A 26 8.60 7.85 10.13
C HIS A 26 7.76 7.45 8.92
N GLN A 27 6.46 7.68 8.96
CA GLN A 27 5.51 7.24 7.95
C GLN A 27 4.94 8.42 7.16
N VAL A 28 4.37 8.10 6.01
CA VAL A 28 3.60 9.05 5.20
C VAL A 28 2.16 8.53 5.05
N LEU A 29 1.21 9.44 4.96
CA LEU A 29 -0.17 9.13 4.61
C LEU A 29 -0.34 9.39 3.12
N LEU A 30 -0.77 8.38 2.38
CA LEU A 30 -1.01 8.47 0.96
C LEU A 30 -2.50 8.43 0.64
N ARG A 31 -2.91 9.25 -0.33
CA ARG A 31 -4.14 9.00 -1.07
C ARG A 31 -3.78 8.04 -2.17
N ILE A 32 -4.28 6.81 -2.09
CA ILE A 32 -3.91 5.74 -3.02
C ILE A 32 -4.63 5.96 -4.35
N GLU A 33 -3.88 5.99 -5.44
CA GLU A 33 -4.43 6.21 -6.78
C GLU A 33 -4.44 4.94 -7.62
N ALA A 34 -3.52 4.01 -7.36
CA ALA A 34 -3.47 2.72 -8.04
C ALA A 34 -2.91 1.66 -7.11
N CYS A 35 -3.40 0.43 -7.26
CA CYS A 35 -2.91 -0.72 -6.52
C CYS A 35 -2.89 -1.93 -7.45
N GLY A 36 -1.74 -2.59 -7.53
CA GLY A 36 -1.60 -3.82 -8.32
C GLY A 36 -2.16 -5.02 -7.56
N LEU A 37 -2.69 -5.98 -8.30
CA LEU A 37 -3.11 -7.27 -7.75
C LEU A 37 -2.07 -8.33 -8.09
N ASN A 38 -1.76 -9.19 -7.14
CA ASN A 38 -0.72 -10.19 -7.24
C ASN A 38 -1.20 -11.56 -6.79
N PHE A 39 -0.47 -12.59 -7.23
CA PHE A 39 -0.70 -13.94 -6.74
C PHE A 39 -0.56 -14.02 -5.21
N ALA A 40 0.34 -13.24 -4.64
CA ALA A 40 0.51 -13.17 -3.19
C ALA A 40 -0.78 -12.73 -2.46
N ASP A 41 -1.57 -11.84 -3.05
CA ASP A 41 -2.86 -11.43 -2.47
C ASP A 41 -3.81 -12.63 -2.32
N LEU A 42 -3.83 -13.53 -3.31
CA LEU A 42 -4.64 -14.74 -3.24
C LEU A 42 -4.17 -15.67 -2.12
N LEU A 43 -2.85 -15.79 -1.95
CA LEU A 43 -2.29 -16.60 -0.86
C LEU A 43 -2.60 -16.00 0.50
N MET A 44 -2.60 -14.67 0.60
CA MET A 44 -2.95 -13.97 1.85
C MET A 44 -4.41 -14.20 2.23
N ILE A 45 -5.32 -14.24 1.26
CA ILE A 45 -6.73 -14.54 1.52
C ILE A 45 -6.87 -15.92 2.15
N LYS A 46 -6.04 -16.87 1.74
CA LYS A 46 -6.04 -18.24 2.29
C LYS A 46 -5.24 -18.35 3.60
N GLY A 47 -4.43 -17.35 3.92
CA GLY A 47 -3.55 -17.40 5.07
C GLY A 47 -2.29 -18.23 4.87
N THR A 48 -1.92 -18.52 3.62
CA THR A 48 -0.78 -19.40 3.28
C THR A 48 0.45 -18.65 2.81
N TYR A 49 0.36 -17.34 2.63
CA TYR A 49 1.53 -16.53 2.28
C TYR A 49 2.41 -16.33 3.51
N GLN A 50 3.73 -16.43 3.31
CA GLN A 50 4.71 -16.41 4.40
C GLN A 50 4.59 -15.18 5.30
N ASP A 51 4.39 -14.01 4.71
CA ASP A 51 4.36 -12.73 5.43
C ASP A 51 2.92 -12.24 5.65
N THR A 52 1.96 -13.15 5.77
CA THR A 52 0.55 -12.78 5.95
C THR A 52 0.33 -12.19 7.34
N PRO A 53 -0.22 -10.97 7.43
CA PRO A 53 -0.59 -10.41 8.74
C PRO A 53 -1.78 -11.13 9.35
N PRO A 54 -2.00 -10.98 10.67
CA PRO A 54 -3.23 -11.52 11.28
C PRO A 54 -4.47 -10.74 10.81
N PRO A 55 -5.61 -11.41 10.55
CA PRO A 55 -6.85 -10.71 10.21
C PRO A 55 -7.38 -9.89 11.39
N PRO A 56 -8.12 -8.79 11.15
CA PRO A 56 -8.38 -8.24 9.82
C PRO A 56 -7.23 -7.40 9.30
N PHE A 57 -6.99 -7.44 8.01
CA PHE A 57 -5.99 -6.58 7.37
C PHE A 57 -6.43 -6.18 5.96
N THR A 58 -5.90 -5.07 5.47
CA THR A 58 -6.19 -4.56 4.13
C THR A 58 -5.25 -5.21 3.13
N LEU A 59 -5.82 -5.76 2.04
CA LEU A 59 -5.04 -6.34 0.94
C LEU A 59 -4.29 -5.26 0.15
N GLY A 60 -3.39 -5.70 -0.72
CA GLY A 60 -2.68 -4.84 -1.67
C GLY A 60 -1.24 -4.61 -1.28
N LEU A 61 -0.32 -5.28 -1.98
CA LEU A 61 1.11 -5.26 -1.70
C LEU A 61 1.83 -4.09 -2.35
N GLU A 62 1.41 -3.72 -3.56
CA GLU A 62 2.06 -2.67 -4.34
C GLU A 62 1.05 -1.63 -4.76
N LEU A 63 1.44 -0.39 -4.62
CA LEU A 63 0.53 0.73 -4.84
C LEU A 63 1.30 1.98 -5.24
N SER A 64 0.55 2.96 -5.69
CA SER A 64 1.07 4.30 -5.92
C SER A 64 0.03 5.32 -5.46
N GLY A 65 0.50 6.49 -5.08
CA GLY A 65 -0.39 7.53 -4.59
C GLY A 65 0.33 8.83 -4.36
N GLU A 66 -0.43 9.78 -3.84
CA GLU A 66 0.05 11.12 -3.53
C GLU A 66 0.18 11.29 -2.01
N ILE A 67 1.28 11.87 -1.58
CA ILE A 67 1.52 12.14 -0.16
C ILE A 67 0.59 13.27 0.29
N ILE A 68 -0.28 12.97 1.25
CA ILE A 68 -1.21 13.93 1.84
C ILE A 68 -0.63 14.51 3.13
N GLU A 69 0.04 13.68 3.92
CA GLU A 69 0.58 14.07 5.23
C GLU A 69 1.88 13.32 5.48
N LEU A 70 2.80 13.97 6.16
CA LEU A 70 4.12 13.41 6.50
C LEU A 70 4.25 13.28 8.00
N GLY A 71 4.82 12.15 8.44
CA GLY A 71 5.28 12.03 9.82
C GLY A 71 6.38 13.07 10.09
N ARG A 72 6.50 13.51 11.34
CA ARG A 72 7.40 14.62 11.67
C ARG A 72 8.87 14.37 11.40
N ASP A 73 9.30 13.10 11.32
CA ASP A 73 10.70 12.75 11.06
C ASP A 73 10.98 12.47 9.58
N VAL A 74 9.98 12.59 8.71
CA VAL A 74 10.15 12.38 7.27
C VAL A 74 10.66 13.66 6.63
N THR A 75 11.89 13.61 6.12
CA THR A 75 12.58 14.76 5.51
C THR A 75 12.90 14.57 4.04
N THR A 76 12.76 13.34 3.52
CA THR A 76 13.14 12.98 2.15
C THR A 76 12.02 13.19 1.13
N PHE A 77 10.80 13.41 1.60
CA PHE A 77 9.62 13.63 0.77
C PHE A 77 8.89 14.88 1.20
N HIS A 78 7.94 15.33 0.37
CA HIS A 78 7.11 16.49 0.67
C HIS A 78 5.65 16.22 0.31
N GLN A 79 4.76 17.00 0.89
CA GLN A 79 3.31 16.91 0.63
C GLN A 79 3.04 17.17 -0.85
N GLY A 80 2.15 16.37 -1.43
CA GLY A 80 1.80 16.46 -2.85
C GLY A 80 2.67 15.64 -3.77
N GLN A 81 3.74 15.06 -3.27
CA GLN A 81 4.65 14.23 -4.08
C GLN A 81 4.00 12.88 -4.42
N LYS A 82 4.26 12.42 -5.65
CA LYS A 82 3.78 11.10 -6.12
C LYS A 82 4.84 10.05 -5.81
N VAL A 83 4.41 8.94 -5.23
CA VAL A 83 5.30 7.85 -4.84
C VAL A 83 4.70 6.50 -5.18
N ALA A 84 5.58 5.51 -5.37
CA ALA A 84 5.23 4.10 -5.45
C ALA A 84 5.72 3.40 -4.18
N VAL A 85 4.96 2.39 -3.73
CA VAL A 85 5.27 1.67 -2.50
C VAL A 85 5.08 0.17 -2.72
N TYR A 86 6.01 -0.61 -2.19
CA TYR A 86 5.84 -2.03 -1.94
C TYR A 86 5.75 -2.23 -0.43
N SER A 87 4.56 -2.57 0.05
CA SER A 87 4.30 -2.53 1.50
C SER A 87 4.02 -3.89 2.14
N GLY A 88 3.55 -4.85 1.37
CA GLY A 88 3.09 -6.11 1.94
C GLY A 88 1.61 -6.11 2.34
N GLN A 89 1.00 -4.95 2.50
CA GLN A 89 -0.45 -4.80 2.76
C GLN A 89 -0.84 -3.33 2.63
N GLY A 90 -2.13 -3.08 2.61
CA GLY A 90 -2.67 -1.73 2.76
C GLY A 90 -3.04 -1.01 1.48
N GLY A 91 -2.73 -1.57 0.30
CA GLY A 91 -2.90 -0.86 -0.98
C GLY A 91 -4.32 -0.77 -1.50
N LEU A 92 -5.19 -1.70 -1.14
CA LEU A 92 -6.58 -1.71 -1.61
C LEU A 92 -7.49 -0.96 -0.63
N ALA A 93 -7.23 0.34 -0.51
CA ALA A 93 -7.97 1.26 0.33
C ALA A 93 -7.89 2.67 -0.28
N GLU A 94 -8.73 3.59 0.21
CA GLU A 94 -8.68 4.97 -0.24
C GLU A 94 -7.40 5.68 0.23
N PHE A 95 -7.02 5.43 1.48
CA PHE A 95 -5.81 5.99 2.10
C PHE A 95 -5.03 4.90 2.81
N GLY A 96 -3.74 5.13 2.97
CA GLY A 96 -2.90 4.22 3.73
C GLY A 96 -1.67 4.92 4.28
N VAL A 97 -1.11 4.36 5.35
CA VAL A 97 0.15 4.83 5.93
C VAL A 97 1.25 3.82 5.63
N PHE A 98 2.41 4.33 5.24
CA PHE A 98 3.54 3.50 4.80
C PHE A 98 4.83 4.10 5.30
N ASP A 99 5.80 3.24 5.61
CA ASP A 99 7.13 3.69 6.01
C ASP A 99 7.78 4.47 4.88
N SER A 100 8.38 5.60 5.18
CA SER A 100 8.99 6.47 4.17
C SER A 100 10.12 5.78 3.40
N ASP A 101 10.84 4.85 4.04
CA ASP A 101 11.92 4.10 3.40
C ASP A 101 11.43 3.06 2.38
N ARG A 102 10.13 2.75 2.36
CA ARG A 102 9.51 1.89 1.35
C ARG A 102 8.94 2.67 0.17
N CYS A 103 9.00 3.98 0.21
CA CYS A 103 8.46 4.86 -0.83
C CYS A 103 9.55 5.23 -1.83
N ILE A 104 9.18 5.22 -3.12
CA ILE A 104 10.06 5.62 -4.22
C ILE A 104 9.36 6.74 -5.00
N ALA A 105 10.06 7.85 -5.19
CA ALA A 105 9.53 8.96 -5.96
C ALA A 105 9.26 8.54 -7.41
N ILE A 106 8.08 8.91 -7.92
CA ILE A 106 7.70 8.59 -9.30
C ILE A 106 8.24 9.70 -10.20
N PRO A 107 9.04 9.34 -11.22
CA PRO A 107 9.52 10.32 -12.20
C PRO A 107 8.36 10.96 -12.97
N THR A 108 8.56 12.20 -13.40
CA THR A 108 7.62 12.92 -14.24
C THR A 108 7.37 12.13 -15.53
N GLY A 109 6.09 11.97 -15.90
CA GLY A 109 5.71 11.27 -17.11
C GLY A 109 5.39 9.78 -16.92
N VAL A 110 5.65 9.22 -15.75
CA VAL A 110 5.26 7.84 -15.42
C VAL A 110 3.85 7.86 -14.82
N SER A 111 2.95 7.01 -15.33
CA SER A 111 1.60 6.92 -14.77
C SER A 111 1.62 6.22 -13.42
N MET A 112 0.64 6.53 -12.56
CA MET A 112 0.51 5.90 -11.25
C MET A 112 0.31 4.39 -11.35
N THR A 113 -0.46 3.94 -12.34
CA THR A 113 -0.69 2.52 -12.57
C THR A 113 0.60 1.81 -12.97
N ASN A 114 1.38 2.39 -13.89
CA ASN A 114 2.65 1.80 -14.31
C ASN A 114 3.67 1.80 -13.18
N ALA A 115 3.69 2.82 -12.35
CA ALA A 115 4.61 2.90 -11.22
C ALA A 115 4.36 1.77 -10.21
N ALA A 116 3.08 1.47 -9.91
CA ALA A 116 2.73 0.38 -9.02
C ALA A 116 3.19 -0.97 -9.56
N ALA A 117 2.99 -1.22 -10.87
CA ALA A 117 3.40 -2.47 -11.51
C ALA A 117 4.92 -2.64 -11.55
N ILE A 118 5.67 -1.57 -11.83
CA ILE A 118 7.13 -1.59 -11.87
C ILE A 118 7.72 -1.96 -10.52
N GLN A 119 7.12 -1.50 -9.44
CA GLN A 119 7.61 -1.75 -8.08
C GLN A 119 7.68 -3.25 -7.79
N ILE A 120 6.67 -4.02 -8.16
CA ILE A 120 6.68 -5.48 -7.94
C ILE A 120 7.66 -6.17 -8.86
N ALA A 121 7.73 -5.82 -10.13
CA ALA A 121 8.66 -6.43 -11.06
C ALA A 121 10.09 -6.28 -10.54
N TYR A 122 10.45 -5.11 -10.03
CA TYR A 122 11.76 -4.87 -9.43
C TYR A 122 11.97 -5.72 -8.17
N GLY A 123 10.98 -5.76 -7.28
CA GLY A 123 11.07 -6.54 -6.05
C GLY A 123 11.20 -8.03 -6.28
N THR A 124 10.58 -8.57 -7.34
CA THR A 124 10.63 -10.01 -7.66
C THR A 124 11.98 -10.44 -8.24
N THR A 125 12.69 -9.55 -8.91
CA THR A 125 13.99 -9.87 -9.51
C THR A 125 15.15 -9.77 -8.54
N HIS A 126 14.91 -9.27 -7.37
CA HIS A 126 15.89 -9.13 -6.29
C HIS A 126 15.64 -10.12 -5.15
#